data_fe0e950097328025460775ccd1e57266
#
_entry.id   fe0e950097328025460775ccd1e57266
#
_cell.length_a   1.000
_cell.length_b   1.000
_cell.length_c   1.000
_cell.angle_alpha   90.00
_cell.angle_beta   90.00
_cell.angle_gamma   90.00
#
_symmetry.space_group_name_H-M   'P 1'
#
loop_
_entity.id
_entity.type
_entity.pdbx_description
1 polymer ?
#
loop_
_entity_poly.entity_id
_entity_poly.type
_entity_poly.pdbx_seq_one_letter_code
_entity_poly.pdbx_strand_id
1 'polypeptide(L)'
;MSMIEVSGVTKTFDGFKALDDMNLTVEKGSVYGLIGPNGAGKTTIIKNLCGIYKPDSGKILIDYNNVYENTKIKERLIYISDELFFYATYSIKAAAKMYSELYPKWSWERYESMKNIFKIDDKRKIRRLSK
;
A
#
# COMPACT_ATOMS: atom_id res chain seq x y z
N MET A 1 -6.23 16.82 -12.55
CA MET A 1 -5.87 15.64 -13.36
C MET A 1 -5.91 14.43 -12.43
N SER A 2 -6.82 13.51 -12.71
CA SER A 2 -7.07 12.36 -11.84
C SER A 2 -5.85 11.42 -11.80
N MET A 3 -5.45 11.01 -10.59
CA MET A 3 -4.38 10.04 -10.36
C MET A 3 -4.94 8.66 -10.04
N ILE A 4 -6.06 8.63 -9.30
CA ILE A 4 -6.77 7.39 -8.96
C ILE A 4 -8.24 7.57 -9.33
N GLU A 5 -8.79 6.60 -10.04
CA GLU A 5 -10.20 6.53 -10.39
C GLU A 5 -10.76 5.17 -9.99
N VAL A 6 -11.82 5.18 -9.20
CA VAL A 6 -12.59 4.02 -8.80
C VAL A 6 -14.01 4.21 -9.30
N SER A 7 -14.50 3.32 -10.11
CA SER A 7 -15.81 3.43 -10.74
C SER A 7 -16.62 2.13 -10.56
N GLY A 8 -17.72 2.22 -9.81
CA GLY A 8 -18.66 1.14 -9.62
C GLY A 8 -18.08 -0.11 -8.95
N VAL A 9 -17.08 0.06 -8.08
CA VAL A 9 -16.34 -1.08 -7.51
C VAL A 9 -17.16 -1.77 -6.43
N THR A 10 -17.39 -3.06 -6.67
CA THR A 10 -17.99 -3.99 -5.70
C THR A 10 -16.99 -5.06 -5.30
N LYS A 11 -16.93 -5.38 -4.01
CA LYS A 11 -16.15 -6.48 -3.47
C LYS A 11 -16.91 -7.21 -2.39
N THR A 12 -17.05 -8.52 -2.56
CA THR A 12 -17.79 -9.41 -1.66
C THR A 12 -16.84 -10.44 -1.05
N PHE A 13 -17.03 -10.77 0.21
CA PHE A 13 -16.35 -11.86 0.91
C PHE A 13 -17.42 -12.71 1.61
N ASP A 14 -17.49 -13.98 1.31
CA ASP A 14 -18.43 -14.93 1.93
C ASP A 14 -19.89 -14.42 1.99
N GLY A 15 -20.35 -13.79 0.91
CA GLY A 15 -21.69 -13.21 0.81
C GLY A 15 -21.84 -11.80 1.42
N PHE A 16 -20.84 -11.29 2.13
CA PHE A 16 -20.85 -9.93 2.67
C PHE A 16 -20.23 -8.95 1.67
N LYS A 17 -20.98 -7.94 1.24
CA LYS A 17 -20.46 -6.86 0.39
C LYS A 17 -19.63 -5.90 1.24
N ALA A 18 -18.32 -5.98 1.14
CA ALA A 18 -17.38 -5.06 1.78
C ALA A 18 -17.27 -3.73 1.04
N LEU A 19 -17.49 -3.74 -0.27
CA LEU A 19 -17.63 -2.56 -1.13
C LEU A 19 -18.87 -2.80 -1.99
N ASP A 20 -19.73 -1.78 -2.15
CA ASP A 20 -20.94 -1.85 -2.96
C ASP A 20 -21.03 -0.59 -3.82
N ASP A 21 -20.83 -0.75 -5.13
CA ASP A 21 -20.85 0.32 -6.15
C ASP A 21 -20.02 1.55 -5.77
N MET A 22 -18.82 1.32 -5.21
CA MET A 22 -17.98 2.40 -4.70
C MET A 22 -17.39 3.23 -5.83
N ASN A 23 -17.48 4.55 -5.66
CA ASN A 23 -16.92 5.53 -6.59
C ASN A 23 -16.03 6.53 -5.82
N LEU A 24 -14.83 6.78 -6.29
CA LEU A 24 -13.97 7.85 -5.77
C LEU A 24 -12.95 8.29 -6.82
N THR A 25 -12.50 9.53 -6.68
CA THR A 25 -11.44 10.11 -7.51
C THR A 25 -10.42 10.81 -6.61
N VAL A 26 -9.14 10.58 -6.89
CA VAL A 26 -8.04 11.25 -6.18
C VAL A 26 -7.18 11.99 -7.19
N GLU A 27 -7.03 13.30 -6.99
CA GLU A 27 -6.23 14.13 -7.87
C GLU A 27 -4.72 13.95 -7.62
N LYS A 28 -3.94 14.15 -8.67
CA LYS A 28 -2.48 14.09 -8.58
C LYS A 28 -1.95 15.14 -7.60
N GLY A 29 -1.06 14.71 -6.71
CA GLY A 29 -0.42 15.58 -5.72
C GLY A 29 -1.30 15.93 -4.50
N SER A 30 -2.50 15.34 -4.40
CA SER A 30 -3.38 15.53 -3.25
C SER A 30 -3.12 14.53 -2.13
N VAL A 31 -3.61 14.86 -0.94
CA VAL A 31 -3.76 13.95 0.20
C VAL A 31 -5.23 13.62 0.34
N TYR A 32 -5.58 12.34 0.32
CA TYR A 32 -6.96 11.88 0.40
C TYR A 32 -7.17 11.05 1.66
N GLY A 33 -8.13 11.44 2.50
CA GLY A 33 -8.49 10.74 3.73
C GLY A 33 -9.72 9.86 3.55
N LEU A 34 -9.59 8.58 3.95
CA LEU A 34 -10.72 7.66 4.06
C LEU A 34 -11.19 7.61 5.52
N ILE A 35 -12.38 8.14 5.78
CA ILE A 35 -12.98 8.22 7.11
C ILE A 35 -14.22 7.33 7.15
N GLY A 36 -14.43 6.65 8.27
CA GLY A 36 -15.59 5.79 8.49
C GLY A 36 -15.39 4.82 9.64
N PRO A 37 -16.45 4.19 10.13
CA PRO A 37 -16.39 3.21 11.21
C PRO A 37 -15.60 1.95 10.82
N ASN A 38 -15.32 1.10 11.80
CA ASN A 38 -14.76 -0.21 11.53
C ASN A 38 -15.75 -1.03 10.70
N GLY A 39 -15.26 -1.75 9.69
CA GLY A 39 -16.09 -2.49 8.76
C GLY A 39 -16.63 -1.68 7.57
N ALA A 40 -16.38 -0.37 7.48
CA ALA A 40 -16.85 0.48 6.36
C ALA A 40 -16.12 0.25 5.03
N GLY A 41 -15.30 -0.80 4.89
CA GLY A 41 -14.62 -1.13 3.64
C GLY A 41 -13.29 -0.37 3.40
N LYS A 42 -12.81 0.47 4.33
CA LYS A 42 -11.58 1.27 4.15
C LYS A 42 -10.36 0.42 3.78
N THR A 43 -10.09 -0.62 4.54
CA THR A 43 -8.98 -1.54 4.27
C THR A 43 -9.20 -2.32 2.97
N THR A 44 -10.46 -2.65 2.67
CA THR A 44 -10.80 -3.38 1.45
C THR A 44 -10.53 -2.54 0.22
N ILE A 45 -10.95 -1.26 0.19
CA ILE A 45 -10.66 -0.40 -0.96
C ILE A 45 -9.16 -0.14 -1.12
N ILE A 46 -8.42 0.07 -0.02
CA ILE A 46 -6.96 0.24 -0.08
C ILE A 46 -6.30 -1.01 -0.68
N LYS A 47 -6.69 -2.21 -0.27
CA LYS A 47 -6.15 -3.46 -0.82
C LYS A 47 -6.55 -3.68 -2.29
N ASN A 48 -7.72 -3.22 -2.72
CA ASN A 48 -8.08 -3.19 -4.13
C ASN A 48 -7.23 -2.18 -4.92
N LEU A 49 -7.00 -0.97 -4.39
CA LEU A 49 -6.12 0.04 -4.98
C LEU A 49 -4.67 -0.45 -5.14
N CYS A 50 -4.21 -1.30 -4.23
CA CYS A 50 -2.87 -1.92 -4.32
C CYS A 50 -2.85 -3.15 -5.24
N GLY A 51 -3.99 -3.55 -5.80
CA GLY A 51 -4.11 -4.76 -6.61
C GLY A 51 -3.83 -6.05 -5.83
N ILE A 52 -4.02 -6.04 -4.50
CA ILE A 52 -3.98 -7.22 -3.63
C ILE A 52 -5.28 -8.00 -3.80
N TYR A 53 -6.42 -7.28 -3.82
CA TYR A 53 -7.71 -7.86 -4.13
C TYR A 53 -8.15 -7.46 -5.53
N LYS A 54 -8.70 -8.43 -6.28
CA LYS A 54 -9.43 -8.16 -7.50
C LYS A 54 -10.84 -7.71 -7.15
N PRO A 55 -11.35 -6.59 -7.68
CA PRO A 55 -12.77 -6.26 -7.54
C PRO A 55 -13.64 -7.30 -8.24
N ASP A 56 -14.85 -7.55 -7.74
CA ASP A 56 -15.81 -8.48 -8.35
C ASP A 56 -16.52 -7.80 -9.54
N SER A 57 -16.72 -6.48 -9.44
CA SER A 57 -17.18 -5.63 -10.53
C SER A 57 -16.61 -4.23 -10.42
N GLY A 58 -16.81 -3.44 -11.48
CA GLY A 58 -16.28 -2.08 -11.55
C GLY A 58 -14.84 -2.01 -12.02
N LYS A 59 -14.22 -0.83 -11.87
CA LYS A 59 -12.92 -0.53 -12.46
C LYS A 59 -12.08 0.32 -11.53
N ILE A 60 -10.80 0.01 -11.44
CA ILE A 60 -9.81 0.82 -10.70
C ILE A 60 -8.69 1.18 -11.66
N LEU A 61 -8.47 2.47 -11.85
CA LEU A 61 -7.38 3.01 -12.63
C LEU A 61 -6.43 3.84 -11.75
N ILE A 62 -5.16 3.65 -11.98
CA ILE A 62 -4.10 4.51 -11.43
C ILE A 62 -3.30 5.03 -12.62
N ASP A 63 -3.21 6.36 -12.73
CA ASP A 63 -2.58 7.01 -13.88
C ASP A 63 -3.10 6.43 -15.20
N TYR A 64 -4.44 6.33 -15.31
CA TYR A 64 -5.20 5.77 -16.45
C TYR A 64 -4.96 4.28 -16.76
N ASN A 65 -4.24 3.56 -15.91
CA ASN A 65 -3.93 2.15 -16.11
C ASN A 65 -4.62 1.27 -15.06
N ASN A 66 -5.10 0.11 -15.46
CA ASN A 66 -5.65 -0.87 -14.54
C ASN A 66 -4.56 -1.34 -13.56
N VAL A 67 -4.89 -1.43 -12.27
CA VAL A 67 -3.93 -1.81 -11.23
C VAL A 67 -3.79 -3.32 -11.05
N TYR A 68 -4.89 -4.06 -11.28
CA TYR A 68 -4.87 -5.51 -11.07
C TYR A 68 -3.97 -6.20 -12.10
N GLU A 69 -3.06 -7.07 -11.63
CA GLU A 69 -2.05 -7.78 -12.44
C GLU A 69 -1.12 -6.89 -13.28
N ASN A 70 -1.00 -5.60 -12.93
CA ASN A 70 -0.13 -4.65 -13.62
C ASN A 70 1.12 -4.35 -12.79
N THR A 71 2.20 -5.08 -13.06
CA THR A 71 3.48 -4.93 -12.34
C THR A 71 4.07 -3.54 -12.48
N LYS A 72 3.96 -2.90 -13.67
CA LYS A 72 4.49 -1.53 -13.91
C LYS A 72 3.81 -0.48 -13.01
N ILE A 73 2.51 -0.63 -12.76
CA ILE A 73 1.79 0.25 -11.83
C ILE A 73 2.14 -0.10 -10.40
N LYS A 74 2.22 -1.39 -10.05
CA LYS A 74 2.58 -1.85 -8.70
C LYS A 74 3.98 -1.39 -8.26
N GLU A 75 4.94 -1.30 -9.16
CA GLU A 75 6.27 -0.74 -8.89
C GLU A 75 6.25 0.75 -8.46
N ARG A 76 5.16 1.46 -8.76
CA ARG A 76 4.94 2.88 -8.43
C ARG A 76 4.09 3.07 -7.17
N LEU A 77 3.61 1.99 -6.57
CA LEU A 77 2.76 2.00 -5.37
C LEU A 77 3.55 1.56 -4.15
N ILE A 78 3.29 2.21 -3.03
CA ILE A 78 3.77 1.77 -1.73
C ILE A 78 2.55 1.60 -0.83
N TYR A 79 2.38 0.41 -0.28
CA TYR A 79 1.37 0.12 0.73
C TYR A 79 2.03 -0.03 2.10
N ILE A 80 1.63 0.83 3.02
CA ILE A 80 2.07 0.76 4.42
C ILE A 80 0.88 0.27 5.24
N SER A 81 0.98 -0.95 5.74
CA SER A 81 -0.06 -1.59 6.54
C SER A 81 0.08 -1.26 8.02
N ASP A 82 -1.05 -1.27 8.74
CA ASP A 82 -1.06 -1.23 10.22
C ASP A 82 -0.44 -2.49 10.84
N GLU A 83 -0.45 -3.60 10.11
CA GLU A 83 0.20 -4.84 10.50
C GLU A 83 1.65 -4.86 10.03
N LEU A 84 2.56 -5.23 10.93
CA LEU A 84 3.97 -5.41 10.58
C LEU A 84 4.15 -6.74 9.84
N PHE A 85 4.36 -6.68 8.53
CA PHE A 85 4.64 -7.85 7.68
C PHE A 85 6.06 -8.39 7.84
N PHE A 86 6.83 -7.86 8.77
CA PHE A 86 8.19 -8.30 9.00
C PHE A 86 8.23 -9.39 10.06
N TYR A 87 9.11 -10.36 9.88
CA TYR A 87 9.43 -11.27 10.97
C TYR A 87 9.85 -10.45 12.20
N ALA A 88 9.20 -10.70 13.32
CA ALA A 88 9.43 -9.95 14.56
C ALA A 88 10.90 -9.97 15.02
N THR A 89 11.67 -10.94 14.56
CA THR A 89 13.10 -11.12 14.83
C THR A 89 14.03 -10.31 13.91
N TYR A 90 13.51 -9.79 12.79
CA TYR A 90 14.32 -9.00 11.86
C TYR A 90 14.76 -7.68 12.48
N SER A 91 15.99 -7.28 12.18
CA SER A 91 16.43 -5.90 12.36
C SER A 91 15.96 -5.04 11.18
N ILE A 92 15.97 -3.73 11.36
CA ILE A 92 15.66 -2.78 10.28
C ILE A 92 16.60 -3.03 9.09
N LYS A 93 17.89 -3.26 9.35
CA LYS A 93 18.88 -3.57 8.31
C LYS A 93 18.57 -4.87 7.56
N ALA A 94 18.11 -5.91 8.27
CA ALA A 94 17.72 -7.17 7.64
C ALA A 94 16.48 -7.00 6.74
N ALA A 95 15.50 -6.22 7.19
CA ALA A 95 14.34 -5.87 6.38
C ALA A 95 14.76 -5.04 5.15
N ALA A 96 15.64 -4.05 5.31
CA ALA A 96 16.17 -3.26 4.21
C ALA A 96 16.89 -4.14 3.16
N LYS A 97 17.66 -5.14 3.61
CA LYS A 97 18.31 -6.10 2.72
C LYS A 97 17.28 -6.89 1.91
N MET A 98 16.23 -7.40 2.54
CA MET A 98 15.15 -8.10 1.85
C MET A 98 14.49 -7.21 0.79
N TYR A 99 14.19 -5.95 1.12
CA TYR A 99 13.64 -5.01 0.15
C TYR A 99 14.61 -4.72 -1.01
N SER A 100 15.91 -4.62 -0.74
CA SER A 100 16.90 -4.39 -1.79
C SER A 100 16.97 -5.53 -2.82
N GLU A 101 16.61 -6.73 -2.43
CA GLU A 101 16.53 -7.89 -3.33
C GLU A 101 15.22 -7.92 -4.14
N LEU A 102 14.13 -7.34 -3.61
CA LEU A 102 12.82 -7.33 -4.25
C LEU A 102 12.60 -6.11 -5.17
N TYR A 103 13.25 -4.99 -4.89
CA TYR A 103 13.04 -3.74 -5.61
C TYR A 103 14.26 -3.32 -6.41
N PRO A 104 14.25 -3.44 -7.74
CA PRO A 104 15.42 -3.12 -8.59
C PRO A 104 15.94 -1.68 -8.49
N LYS A 105 15.07 -0.75 -8.07
CA LYS A 105 15.41 0.67 -7.87
C LYS A 105 15.84 1.00 -6.44
N TRP A 106 16.12 0.01 -5.61
CA TRP A 106 16.62 0.24 -4.27
C TRP A 106 17.94 1.01 -4.28
N SER A 107 18.11 1.96 -3.38
CA SER A 107 19.33 2.73 -3.22
C SER A 107 19.82 2.66 -1.77
N TRP A 108 20.96 2.03 -1.56
CA TRP A 108 21.62 1.99 -0.26
C TRP A 108 22.08 3.38 0.19
N GLU A 109 22.48 4.25 -0.74
CA GLU A 109 22.83 5.64 -0.44
C GLU A 109 21.64 6.39 0.17
N ARG A 110 20.45 6.28 -0.43
CA ARG A 110 19.22 6.86 0.13
C ARG A 110 18.85 6.25 1.48
N TYR A 111 19.03 4.95 1.64
CA TYR A 111 18.79 4.27 2.91
C TYR A 111 19.67 4.85 4.01
N GLU A 112 20.99 4.98 3.79
CA GLU A 112 21.91 5.54 4.77
C GLU A 112 21.59 7.03 5.06
N SER A 113 21.25 7.81 4.04
CA SER A 113 20.82 9.19 4.22
C SER A 113 19.60 9.31 5.13
N MET A 114 18.55 8.52 4.85
CA MET A 114 17.31 8.49 5.66
C MET A 114 17.59 8.02 7.08
N LYS A 115 18.40 6.98 7.24
CA LYS A 115 18.83 6.49 8.56
C LYS A 115 19.48 7.59 9.40
N ASN A 116 20.33 8.40 8.79
CA ASN A 116 21.00 9.51 9.46
C ASN A 116 20.03 10.65 9.81
N ILE A 117 19.15 11.04 8.88
CA ILE A 117 18.15 12.09 9.10
C ILE A 117 17.22 11.72 10.27
N PHE A 118 16.71 10.50 10.29
CA PHE A 118 15.77 10.04 11.31
C PHE A 118 16.45 9.44 12.55
N LYS A 119 17.78 9.43 12.61
CA LYS A 119 18.58 8.86 13.72
C LYS A 119 18.17 7.42 14.05
N ILE A 120 18.00 6.60 13.02
CA ILE A 120 17.55 5.22 13.16
C ILE A 120 18.73 4.31 13.51
N ASP A 121 18.63 3.59 14.62
CA ASP A 121 19.51 2.45 14.92
C ASP A 121 18.98 1.21 14.18
N ASP A 122 19.56 0.92 13.02
CA ASP A 122 19.12 -0.15 12.12
C ASP A 122 19.47 -1.57 12.59
N LYS A 123 20.23 -1.70 13.70
CA LYS A 123 20.48 -2.97 14.37
C LYS A 123 19.33 -3.39 15.29
N ARG A 124 18.45 -2.44 15.66
CA ARG A 124 17.29 -2.75 16.50
C ARG A 124 16.33 -3.68 15.83
N LYS A 125 15.78 -4.61 16.62
CA LYS A 125 14.74 -5.54 16.15
C LYS A 125 13.42 -4.78 15.96
N ILE A 126 12.72 -5.06 14.87
CA ILE A 126 11.45 -4.40 14.52
C ILE A 126 10.42 -4.52 15.64
N ARG A 127 10.33 -5.67 16.32
CA ARG A 127 9.41 -5.89 17.46
C ARG A 127 9.62 -4.92 18.64
N ARG A 128 10.77 -4.25 18.71
CA ARG A 128 11.10 -3.30 19.78
C ARG A 128 10.83 -1.84 19.40
N LEU A 129 10.33 -1.60 18.19
CA LEU A 129 9.94 -0.29 17.73
C LEU A 129 8.51 -0.02 18.20
N SER A 130 8.23 1.22 18.64
CA SER A 130 6.85 1.69 18.83
C SER A 130 6.14 1.79 17.48
N LYS A 131 4.84 1.52 17.50
CA LYS A 131 3.97 1.84 16.34
C LYS A 131 3.84 3.34 16.18
#